data_d97e7a3e857e58c86aeb06a29f35a588
#
_entry.id   d97e7a3e857e58c86aeb06a29f35a588
#
_cell.length_a   1.000
_cell.length_b   1.000
_cell.length_c   1.000
_cell.angle_alpha   90.00
_cell.angle_beta   90.00
_cell.angle_gamma   90.00
#
_symmetry.space_group_name_H-M   'P 1'
#
loop_
_entity.id
_entity.type
_entity.pdbx_description
1 polymer ?
#
loop_
_entity_poly.entity_id
_entity_poly.type
_entity_poly.pdbx_seq_one_letter_code
_entity_poly.pdbx_strand_id
1 'polypeptide(L)'
;SVQGKDAKKFINKLITRNIDNIQPNQVVYALWCNEDGFLVDDGTIFCFDENNFRICSGERNLNWFEDTAIGFDVTIEDISHSIAALAFQGPLSCKILHMLNANNIENLKPFCFDQFTINNQEITISRTGFSGDLGYELWCEPSQAHDLWEALFSFNNDYKILAAGLDALDMVRI
;
A
#
# COMPACT_ATOMS: atom_id res chain seq x y z
N SER A 1 -5.56 6.13 8.10
CA SER A 1 -5.79 5.07 9.09
C SER A 1 -7.27 5.01 9.47
N VAL A 2 -7.79 3.81 9.67
CA VAL A 2 -9.15 3.54 10.17
C VAL A 2 -9.03 2.54 11.31
N GLN A 3 -9.43 2.95 12.51
CA GLN A 3 -9.32 2.13 13.72
C GLN A 3 -10.62 2.15 14.51
N GLY A 4 -11.02 1.02 15.10
CA GLY A 4 -12.19 0.90 15.97
C GLY A 4 -12.92 -0.41 15.79
N LYS A 5 -13.82 -0.72 16.72
CA LYS A 5 -14.54 -2.00 16.73
C LYS A 5 -15.45 -2.22 15.52
N ASP A 6 -15.85 -1.14 14.84
CA ASP A 6 -16.66 -1.20 13.63
C ASP A 6 -15.84 -0.95 12.34
N ALA A 7 -14.49 -0.95 12.42
CA ALA A 7 -13.62 -0.63 11.28
C ALA A 7 -13.92 -1.50 10.05
N LYS A 8 -14.01 -2.82 10.21
CA LYS A 8 -14.34 -3.74 9.13
C LYS A 8 -15.72 -3.49 8.51
N LYS A 9 -16.71 -3.17 9.35
CA LYS A 9 -18.08 -2.86 8.87
C LYS A 9 -18.10 -1.54 8.11
N PHE A 10 -17.40 -0.54 8.62
CA PHE A 10 -17.24 0.75 7.96
C PHE A 10 -16.58 0.58 6.58
N ILE A 11 -15.46 -0.16 6.51
CA ILE A 11 -14.79 -0.43 5.23
C ILE A 11 -15.75 -1.14 4.25
N ASN A 12 -16.49 -2.15 4.69
CA ASN A 12 -17.51 -2.82 3.85
C ASN A 12 -18.61 -1.88 3.37
N LYS A 13 -18.95 -0.86 4.16
CA LYS A 13 -19.93 0.17 3.75
C LYS A 13 -19.35 1.14 2.73
N LEU A 14 -18.06 1.47 2.87
CA LEU A 14 -17.36 2.47 2.06
C LEU A 14 -17.10 1.96 0.63
N ILE A 15 -16.64 0.72 0.50
CA ILE A 15 -16.12 0.19 -0.76
C ILE A 15 -17.11 -0.71 -1.49
N THR A 16 -16.91 -0.87 -2.79
CA THR A 16 -17.75 -1.71 -3.65
C THR A 16 -17.43 -3.21 -3.58
N ARG A 17 -16.49 -3.61 -2.73
CA ARG A 17 -16.03 -4.99 -2.58
C ARG A 17 -16.29 -5.49 -1.16
N ASN A 18 -16.75 -6.74 -1.04
CA ASN A 18 -16.91 -7.39 0.26
C ASN A 18 -15.56 -7.86 0.81
N ILE A 19 -15.25 -7.48 2.06
CA ILE A 19 -14.04 -7.86 2.78
C ILE A 19 -14.31 -8.70 4.04
N ASP A 20 -15.47 -9.34 4.16
CA ASP A 20 -15.81 -10.15 5.35
C ASP A 20 -14.77 -11.24 5.65
N ASN A 21 -14.18 -11.81 4.60
CA ASN A 21 -13.20 -12.88 4.69
C ASN A 21 -11.72 -12.41 4.61
N ILE A 22 -11.48 -11.10 4.60
CA ILE A 22 -10.10 -10.59 4.61
C ILE A 22 -9.38 -11.02 5.89
N GLN A 23 -8.14 -11.43 5.74
CA GLN A 23 -7.28 -11.83 6.84
C GLN A 23 -6.24 -10.74 7.14
N PRO A 24 -5.69 -10.68 8.35
CA PRO A 24 -4.52 -9.86 8.64
C PRO A 24 -3.41 -10.08 7.61
N ASN A 25 -2.67 -9.01 7.32
CA ASN A 25 -1.60 -8.95 6.32
C ASN A 25 -2.07 -9.12 4.86
N GLN A 26 -3.36 -9.00 4.60
CA GLN A 26 -3.89 -8.93 3.23
C GLN A 26 -4.19 -7.49 2.81
N VAL A 27 -4.10 -7.28 1.50
CA VAL A 27 -4.46 -6.03 0.83
C VAL A 27 -5.58 -6.32 -0.16
N VAL A 28 -6.56 -5.44 -0.28
CA VAL A 28 -7.54 -5.49 -1.37
C VAL A 28 -7.51 -4.18 -2.14
N TYR A 29 -7.61 -4.28 -3.45
CA TYR A 29 -7.91 -3.15 -4.31
C TYR A 29 -9.42 -2.99 -4.40
N ALA A 30 -9.92 -1.78 -4.22
CA ALA A 30 -11.34 -1.47 -4.21
C ALA A 30 -11.64 -0.07 -4.73
N LEU A 31 -12.87 0.13 -5.10
CA LEU A 31 -13.43 1.41 -5.53
C LEU A 31 -14.42 1.89 -4.46
N TRP A 32 -14.64 3.19 -4.39
CA TRP A 32 -15.78 3.76 -3.67
C TRP A 32 -16.53 4.75 -4.56
N CYS A 33 -17.85 4.77 -4.38
CA CYS A 33 -18.78 5.52 -5.20
C CYS A 33 -19.64 6.43 -4.35
N ASN A 34 -20.19 7.48 -4.97
CA ASN A 34 -21.22 8.31 -4.36
C ASN A 34 -22.59 7.62 -4.37
N GLU A 35 -23.62 8.31 -3.85
CA GLU A 35 -25.00 7.78 -3.76
C GLU A 35 -25.63 7.48 -5.12
N ASP A 36 -25.19 8.17 -6.17
CA ASP A 36 -25.65 7.95 -7.55
C ASP A 36 -24.91 6.82 -8.26
N GLY A 37 -23.91 6.21 -7.60
CA GLY A 37 -23.09 5.13 -8.14
C GLY A 37 -21.94 5.59 -9.03
N PHE A 38 -21.63 6.89 -9.06
CA PHE A 38 -20.45 7.39 -9.75
C PHE A 38 -19.20 7.16 -8.92
N LEU A 39 -18.11 6.80 -9.61
CA LEU A 39 -16.80 6.62 -9.00
C LEU A 39 -16.34 7.92 -8.35
N VAL A 40 -16.01 7.86 -7.07
CA VAL A 40 -15.34 8.94 -6.33
C VAL A 40 -13.83 8.75 -6.46
N ASP A 41 -13.33 7.56 -6.10
CA ASP A 41 -11.90 7.22 -6.20
C ASP A 41 -11.70 5.69 -6.05
N ASP A 42 -10.46 5.27 -6.16
CA ASP A 42 -10.03 3.88 -5.96
C ASP A 42 -8.76 3.81 -5.10
N GLY A 43 -8.45 2.62 -4.63
CA GLY A 43 -7.24 2.46 -3.83
C GLY A 43 -7.06 1.07 -3.25
N THR A 44 -6.07 0.97 -2.38
CA THR A 44 -5.75 -0.27 -1.67
C THR A 44 -6.11 -0.16 -0.19
N ILE A 45 -6.68 -1.24 0.33
CA ILE A 45 -7.08 -1.38 1.72
C ILE A 45 -6.19 -2.45 2.35
N PHE A 46 -5.36 -2.03 3.29
CA PHE A 46 -4.49 -2.91 4.08
C PHE A 46 -5.23 -3.34 5.34
N CYS A 47 -5.28 -4.63 5.60
CA CYS A 47 -5.86 -5.20 6.83
C CYS A 47 -4.73 -5.57 7.80
N PHE A 48 -4.54 -4.80 8.88
CA PHE A 48 -3.60 -5.15 9.95
C PHE A 48 -4.23 -6.13 10.94
N ASP A 49 -5.49 -5.89 11.30
CA ASP A 49 -6.34 -6.78 12.08
C ASP A 49 -7.82 -6.44 11.86
N GLU A 50 -8.73 -7.04 12.61
CA GLU A 50 -10.18 -6.81 12.48
C GLU A 50 -10.63 -5.38 12.78
N ASN A 51 -9.84 -4.63 13.52
CA ASN A 51 -10.14 -3.29 14.02
C ASN A 51 -9.19 -2.21 13.48
N ASN A 52 -8.25 -2.58 12.60
CA ASN A 52 -7.19 -1.68 12.13
C ASN A 52 -6.93 -1.87 10.64
N PHE A 53 -7.24 -0.84 9.88
CA PHE A 53 -7.08 -0.79 8.43
C PHE A 53 -6.35 0.49 8.00
N ARG A 54 -5.70 0.41 6.85
CA ARG A 54 -5.16 1.57 6.15
C ARG A 54 -5.77 1.65 4.76
N ILE A 55 -6.28 2.82 4.40
CA ILE A 55 -6.73 3.13 3.04
C ILE A 55 -5.63 3.95 2.37
N CYS A 56 -5.20 3.53 1.18
CA CYS A 56 -4.27 4.26 0.35
C CYS A 56 -4.97 4.59 -0.97
N SER A 57 -5.11 5.88 -1.28
CA SER A 57 -5.78 6.41 -2.48
C SER A 57 -4.94 7.48 -3.15
N GLY A 58 -5.24 7.80 -4.40
CA GLY A 58 -4.58 8.85 -5.15
C GLY A 58 -4.91 10.24 -4.62
N GLU A 59 -6.16 10.44 -4.22
CA GLU A 59 -6.67 11.72 -3.73
C GLU A 59 -6.99 11.66 -2.23
N ARG A 60 -7.03 12.82 -1.59
CA ARG A 60 -7.42 12.94 -0.18
C ARG A 60 -8.93 13.00 -0.05
N ASN A 61 -9.54 11.88 0.26
CA ASN A 61 -11.00 11.75 0.42
C ASN A 61 -11.45 11.75 1.89
N LEU A 62 -10.72 12.43 2.79
CA LEU A 62 -10.94 12.36 4.24
C LEU A 62 -12.38 12.74 4.61
N ASN A 63 -12.90 13.85 4.10
CA ASN A 63 -14.27 14.29 4.40
C ASN A 63 -15.30 13.24 3.97
N TRP A 64 -15.12 12.61 2.80
CA TRP A 64 -15.99 11.54 2.34
C TRP A 64 -15.96 10.32 3.27
N PHE A 65 -14.79 9.99 3.79
CA PHE A 65 -14.65 8.89 4.75
C PHE A 65 -15.29 9.23 6.09
N GLU A 66 -15.11 10.44 6.60
CA GLU A 66 -15.73 10.92 7.86
C GLU A 66 -17.25 10.96 7.76
N ASP A 67 -17.81 11.46 6.65
CA ASP A 67 -19.24 11.50 6.42
C ASP A 67 -19.83 10.07 6.33
N THR A 68 -19.15 9.17 5.62
CA THR A 68 -19.56 7.75 5.50
C THR A 68 -19.46 7.01 6.83
N ALA A 69 -18.57 7.45 7.74
CA ALA A 69 -18.33 6.83 9.05
C ALA A 69 -19.38 7.20 10.10
N ILE A 70 -20.30 8.12 9.80
CA ILE A 70 -21.34 8.51 10.76
C ILE A 70 -22.15 7.28 11.21
N GLY A 71 -22.17 7.03 12.52
CA GLY A 71 -22.87 5.91 13.14
C GLY A 71 -22.01 4.65 13.36
N PHE A 72 -20.73 4.65 12.94
CA PHE A 72 -19.78 3.61 13.26
C PHE A 72 -18.84 4.03 14.39
N ASP A 73 -18.43 3.07 15.21
CA ASP A 73 -17.44 3.29 16.26
C ASP A 73 -16.03 3.10 15.64
N VAL A 74 -15.58 4.15 14.96
CA VAL A 74 -14.28 4.21 14.28
C VAL A 74 -13.63 5.57 14.46
N THR A 75 -12.30 5.58 14.46
CA THR A 75 -11.46 6.78 14.35
C THR A 75 -10.79 6.75 12.98
N ILE A 76 -10.92 7.85 12.23
CA ILE A 76 -10.26 8.02 10.93
C ILE A 76 -9.21 9.11 11.09
N GLU A 77 -8.01 8.84 10.61
CA GLU A 77 -6.88 9.76 10.72
C GLU A 77 -6.09 9.80 9.41
N ASP A 78 -5.80 11.00 8.91
CA ASP A 78 -4.84 11.19 7.81
C ASP A 78 -3.41 11.05 8.35
N ILE A 79 -2.78 9.93 8.03
CA ILE A 79 -1.39 9.60 8.42
C ILE A 79 -0.41 9.78 7.26
N SER A 80 -0.79 10.46 6.19
CA SER A 80 0.04 10.62 4.97
C SER A 80 1.40 11.24 5.27
N HIS A 81 1.49 12.11 6.28
CA HIS A 81 2.76 12.73 6.67
C HIS A 81 3.70 11.82 7.49
N SER A 82 3.18 10.71 7.99
CA SER A 82 3.93 9.76 8.82
C SER A 82 4.43 8.55 8.03
N ILE A 83 4.14 8.48 6.73
CA ILE A 83 4.48 7.32 5.90
C ILE A 83 5.07 7.80 4.58
N ALA A 84 6.23 7.24 4.24
CA ALA A 84 6.79 7.30 2.90
C ALA A 84 6.57 5.96 2.20
N ALA A 85 6.28 6.00 0.89
CA ALA A 85 6.08 4.81 0.07
C ALA A 85 6.93 4.88 -1.19
N LEU A 86 7.61 3.79 -1.52
CA LEU A 86 8.38 3.62 -2.75
C LEU A 86 7.80 2.45 -3.53
N ALA A 87 7.39 2.67 -4.78
CA ALA A 87 7.02 1.61 -5.70
C ALA A 87 8.29 1.05 -6.35
N PHE A 88 8.64 -0.18 -6.02
CA PHE A 88 9.80 -0.89 -6.57
C PHE A 88 9.33 -2.02 -7.48
N GLN A 89 9.29 -1.75 -8.77
CA GLN A 89 8.62 -2.56 -9.78
C GLN A 89 9.61 -3.10 -10.81
N GLY A 90 9.31 -4.27 -11.36
CA GLY A 90 10.09 -4.92 -12.42
C GLY A 90 10.50 -6.35 -12.08
N PRO A 91 10.90 -7.16 -13.06
CA PRO A 91 11.13 -8.60 -12.91
C PRO A 91 12.28 -8.95 -11.96
N LEU A 92 13.19 -8.01 -11.68
CA LEU A 92 14.32 -8.21 -10.78
C LEU A 92 14.07 -7.70 -9.35
N SER A 93 12.92 -7.09 -9.09
CA SER A 93 12.59 -6.49 -7.79
C SER A 93 12.73 -7.48 -6.62
N CYS A 94 12.19 -8.69 -6.76
CA CYS A 94 12.31 -9.73 -5.74
C CYS A 94 13.77 -10.08 -5.44
N LYS A 95 14.59 -10.23 -6.48
CA LYS A 95 16.01 -10.58 -6.33
C LYS A 95 16.78 -9.50 -5.60
N ILE A 96 16.55 -8.24 -5.94
CA ILE A 96 17.24 -7.10 -5.31
C ILE A 96 16.82 -6.97 -3.84
N LEU A 97 15.52 -7.08 -3.54
CA LEU A 97 15.03 -7.08 -2.15
C LEU A 97 15.65 -8.21 -1.31
N HIS A 98 15.78 -9.41 -1.88
CA HIS A 98 16.45 -10.52 -1.22
C HIS A 98 17.92 -10.20 -0.93
N MET A 99 18.63 -9.55 -1.86
CA MET A 99 20.03 -9.12 -1.68
C MET A 99 20.17 -8.01 -0.63
N LEU A 100 19.11 -7.24 -0.38
CA LEU A 100 19.02 -6.26 0.70
C LEU A 100 18.61 -6.88 2.05
N ASN A 101 18.67 -8.21 2.16
CA ASN A 101 18.30 -8.98 3.34
C ASN A 101 16.79 -8.97 3.70
N ALA A 102 15.90 -8.62 2.78
CA ALA A 102 14.49 -8.91 2.93
C ALA A 102 14.26 -10.43 2.80
N ASN A 103 14.61 -11.15 3.86
CA ASN A 103 14.61 -12.62 3.88
C ASN A 103 13.19 -13.17 3.68
N ASN A 104 13.05 -14.19 2.82
CA ASN A 104 11.78 -14.82 2.47
C ASN A 104 10.80 -13.93 1.68
N ILE A 105 11.26 -12.83 1.11
CA ILE A 105 10.42 -11.94 0.28
C ILE A 105 9.77 -12.69 -0.89
N GLU A 106 10.41 -13.71 -1.42
CA GLU A 106 9.89 -14.59 -2.47
C GLU A 106 8.61 -15.33 -2.07
N ASN A 107 8.39 -15.55 -0.77
CA ASN A 107 7.22 -16.22 -0.23
C ASN A 107 6.03 -15.27 0.00
N LEU A 108 6.25 -13.96 -0.06
CA LEU A 108 5.18 -12.98 0.06
C LEU A 108 4.20 -13.14 -1.09
N LYS A 109 2.94 -13.43 -0.77
CA LYS A 109 1.89 -13.67 -1.78
C LYS A 109 1.42 -12.36 -2.41
N PRO A 110 0.91 -12.38 -3.66
CA PRO A 110 0.24 -11.22 -4.25
C PRO A 110 -0.88 -10.70 -3.33
N PHE A 111 -1.01 -9.38 -3.23
CA PHE A 111 -1.96 -8.71 -2.35
C PHE A 111 -1.81 -9.11 -0.87
N CYS A 112 -0.58 -9.38 -0.44
CA CYS A 112 -0.22 -9.50 0.96
C CYS A 112 0.91 -8.54 1.28
N PHE A 113 1.07 -8.24 2.57
CA PHE A 113 2.19 -7.45 3.09
C PHE A 113 2.74 -8.11 4.36
N ASP A 114 3.99 -7.78 4.67
CA ASP A 114 4.64 -8.23 5.91
C ASP A 114 5.75 -7.24 6.29
N GLN A 115 6.31 -7.41 7.49
CA GLN A 115 7.46 -6.64 7.97
C GLN A 115 8.77 -7.33 7.56
N PHE A 116 9.68 -6.53 7.03
CA PHE A 116 11.01 -6.97 6.63
C PHE A 116 12.06 -6.05 7.20
N THR A 117 13.26 -6.58 7.40
CA THR A 117 14.41 -5.77 7.83
C THR A 117 15.32 -5.47 6.65
N ILE A 118 15.51 -4.20 6.31
CA ILE A 118 16.48 -3.72 5.31
C ILE A 118 17.42 -2.75 6.02
N ASN A 119 18.73 -3.02 5.99
CA ASN A 119 19.75 -2.16 6.63
C ASN A 119 19.46 -1.84 8.10
N ASN A 120 18.99 -2.83 8.86
CA ASN A 120 18.56 -2.70 10.27
C ASN A 120 17.34 -1.79 10.50
N GLN A 121 16.60 -1.47 9.47
CA GLN A 121 15.35 -0.72 9.54
C GLN A 121 14.17 -1.66 9.26
N GLU A 122 13.10 -1.54 10.02
CA GLU A 122 11.86 -2.26 9.75
C GLU A 122 11.07 -1.55 8.66
N ILE A 123 10.80 -2.28 7.59
CA ILE A 123 10.08 -1.80 6.40
C ILE A 123 8.87 -2.70 6.18
N THR A 124 7.70 -2.13 6.07
CA THR A 124 6.53 -2.88 5.59
C THR A 124 6.65 -3.03 4.08
N ILE A 125 6.60 -4.25 3.58
CA ILE A 125 6.63 -4.51 2.14
C ILE A 125 5.33 -5.19 1.74
N SER A 126 4.62 -4.62 0.77
CA SER A 126 3.46 -5.24 0.15
C SER A 126 3.80 -5.72 -1.26
N ARG A 127 3.27 -6.90 -1.63
CA ARG A 127 3.34 -7.38 -3.02
C ARG A 127 2.16 -6.84 -3.81
N THR A 128 2.22 -5.54 -4.03
CA THR A 128 1.25 -4.72 -4.74
C THR A 128 1.95 -3.82 -5.76
N GLY A 129 1.20 -3.26 -6.68
CA GLY A 129 1.66 -2.36 -7.72
C GLY A 129 0.70 -2.36 -8.90
N PHE A 130 0.86 -1.41 -9.80
CA PHE A 130 0.01 -1.26 -10.98
C PHE A 130 0.80 -1.12 -12.29
N SER A 131 2.06 -1.60 -12.29
CA SER A 131 2.93 -1.63 -13.47
C SER A 131 2.64 -2.76 -14.45
N GLY A 132 1.82 -3.74 -14.05
CA GLY A 132 1.58 -4.96 -14.83
C GLY A 132 2.71 -5.99 -14.77
N ASP A 133 3.77 -5.74 -14.01
CA ASP A 133 4.92 -6.62 -13.80
C ASP A 133 5.03 -7.03 -12.32
N LEU A 134 5.96 -7.93 -12.02
CA LEU A 134 6.32 -8.23 -10.63
C LEU A 134 6.79 -6.94 -9.94
N GLY A 135 6.25 -6.68 -8.78
CA GLY A 135 6.63 -5.50 -8.02
C GLY A 135 6.20 -5.55 -6.58
N TYR A 136 6.74 -4.61 -5.85
CA TYR A 136 6.50 -4.41 -4.42
C TYR A 136 6.34 -2.93 -4.13
N GLU A 137 5.63 -2.61 -3.08
CA GLU A 137 5.58 -1.27 -2.50
C GLU A 137 6.20 -1.35 -1.11
N LEU A 138 7.15 -0.46 -0.86
CA LEU A 138 7.92 -0.38 0.38
C LEU A 138 7.45 0.82 1.18
N TRP A 139 7.00 0.57 2.41
CA TRP A 139 6.38 1.55 3.29
C TRP A 139 7.25 1.72 4.53
N CYS A 140 7.68 2.93 4.81
CA CYS A 140 8.57 3.24 5.94
C CYS A 140 8.24 4.60 6.56
N GLU A 141 8.88 4.93 7.67
CA GLU A 141 8.86 6.29 8.19
C GLU A 141 9.57 7.24 7.21
N PRO A 142 9.12 8.50 7.08
CA PRO A 142 9.74 9.48 6.18
C PRO A 142 11.25 9.68 6.41
N SER A 143 11.71 9.57 7.65
CA SER A 143 13.12 9.65 8.03
C SER A 143 13.98 8.53 7.41
N GLN A 144 13.40 7.40 7.08
CA GLN A 144 14.07 6.21 6.51
C GLN A 144 14.06 6.19 4.98
N ALA A 145 13.22 7.02 4.35
CA ALA A 145 12.96 6.93 2.91
C ALA A 145 14.21 7.17 2.05
N HIS A 146 15.06 8.12 2.44
CA HIS A 146 16.30 8.41 1.71
C HIS A 146 17.27 7.23 1.78
N ASP A 147 17.49 6.67 2.95
CA ASP A 147 18.41 5.54 3.14
C ASP A 147 17.92 4.29 2.39
N LEU A 148 16.60 4.07 2.38
CA LEU A 148 15.98 2.99 1.63
C LEU A 148 16.17 3.18 0.12
N TRP A 149 15.98 4.40 -0.37
CA TRP A 149 16.23 4.76 -1.77
C TRP A 149 17.67 4.48 -2.17
N GLU A 150 18.65 4.97 -1.41
CA GLU A 150 20.07 4.76 -1.67
C GLU A 150 20.44 3.26 -1.62
N ALA A 151 19.85 2.51 -0.69
CA ALA A 151 20.05 1.07 -0.61
C ALA A 151 19.60 0.34 -1.88
N LEU A 152 18.43 0.70 -2.43
CA LEU A 152 17.95 0.14 -3.70
C LEU A 152 18.89 0.49 -4.84
N PHE A 153 19.28 1.75 -4.97
CA PHE A 153 20.18 2.22 -6.05
C PHE A 153 21.63 1.76 -5.93
N SER A 154 22.05 1.23 -4.77
CA SER A 154 23.39 0.65 -4.61
C SER A 154 23.66 -0.51 -5.57
N PHE A 155 22.62 -1.16 -6.07
CA PHE A 155 22.69 -2.24 -7.06
C PHE A 155 22.61 -1.77 -8.53
N ASN A 156 22.58 -0.46 -8.79
CA ASN A 156 22.37 0.06 -10.14
C ASN A 156 23.49 -0.31 -11.14
N ASN A 157 24.69 -0.55 -10.67
CA ASN A 157 25.80 -0.98 -11.54
C ASN A 157 25.62 -2.41 -12.06
N ASP A 158 25.00 -3.28 -11.26
CA ASP A 158 24.77 -4.69 -11.59
C ASP A 158 23.41 -4.94 -12.24
N TYR A 159 22.42 -4.14 -11.83
CA TYR A 159 21.03 -4.25 -12.27
C TYR A 159 20.53 -2.88 -12.66
N LYS A 160 20.23 -2.66 -13.91
CA LYS A 160 19.73 -1.37 -14.41
C LYS A 160 18.47 -0.94 -13.67
N ILE A 161 18.63 -0.12 -12.61
CA ILE A 161 17.53 0.46 -11.82
C ILE A 161 17.29 1.88 -12.32
N LEU A 162 16.07 2.23 -12.63
CA LEU A 162 15.71 3.55 -13.15
C LEU A 162 14.68 4.18 -12.21
N ALA A 163 14.90 5.45 -11.86
CA ALA A 163 13.84 6.26 -11.27
C ALA A 163 12.81 6.60 -12.36
N ALA A 164 11.54 6.42 -12.05
CA ALA A 164 10.43 6.74 -12.93
C ALA A 164 9.40 7.60 -12.19
N GLY A 165 8.86 8.60 -12.84
CA GLY A 165 7.73 9.38 -12.33
C GLY A 165 6.40 8.65 -12.55
N LEU A 166 5.39 9.00 -11.75
CA LEU A 166 4.03 8.46 -11.89
C LEU A 166 3.43 8.75 -13.25
N ASP A 167 3.61 9.95 -13.79
CA ASP A 167 3.11 10.32 -15.13
C ASP A 167 3.67 9.41 -16.24
N ALA A 168 4.94 8.99 -16.10
CA ALA A 168 5.54 8.05 -17.04
C ALA A 168 4.87 6.65 -16.95
N LEU A 169 4.54 6.21 -15.74
CA LEU A 169 3.82 4.95 -15.54
C LEU A 169 2.40 5.02 -16.09
N ASP A 170 1.70 6.14 -15.90
CA ASP A 170 0.36 6.34 -16.45
C ASP A 170 0.36 6.32 -17.97
N MET A 171 1.37 6.92 -18.62
CA MET A 171 1.49 6.87 -20.07
C MET A 171 1.70 5.45 -20.62
N VAL A 172 2.39 4.56 -19.92
CA VAL A 172 2.62 3.18 -20.41
C VAL A 172 1.46 2.24 -20.11
N ARG A 173 0.46 2.68 -19.35
CA ARG A 173 -0.75 1.91 -19.05
C ARG A 173 -1.88 2.09 -20.07
N ILE A 174 -1.77 3.05 -20.97
CA ILE A 174 -2.79 3.38 -21.99
C ILE A 174 -2.83 2.33 -23.11
#